data_e9f6213ac0bb38f5c14cd90143bd05f5
#
_entry.id   e9f6213ac0bb38f5c14cd90143bd05f5
#
_cell.length_a   1.000
_cell.length_b   1.000
_cell.length_c   1.000
_cell.angle_alpha   90.00
_cell.angle_beta   90.00
_cell.angle_gamma   90.00
#
_symmetry.space_group_name_H-M   'P 1'
#
loop_
_entity.id
_entity.type
_entity.pdbx_description
1 polymer ?
#
loop_
_entity_poly.entity_id
_entity_poly.type
_entity_poly.pdbx_seq_one_letter_code
_entity_poly.pdbx_strand_id
1 'polypeptide(L)'
;QHLDRYATHSLNFTPGSDVALLNAMINVIISEELYDAAYVRDHTEGFSELKERTSSTTPEAMSPICGIEPEIIRDVARGYASAEGAMIFWGMGISQHTHGTDNSRCLISLALLTGNVGKPGSGLHPLRGQNNVQGASDAGLIPMFFPDYQPVGDDDIRAKYEELWGTRLDPNKGMTVVEITD
;
A
#
# COMPACT_ATOMS: atom_id res chain seq x y z
N GLN A 1 -20.54 11.82 1.40
CA GLN A 1 -19.86 11.21 2.55
C GLN A 1 -19.40 12.30 3.53
N HIS A 2 -18.99 11.91 4.76
CA HIS A 2 -18.70 12.92 5.79
C HIS A 2 -17.45 13.78 5.46
N LEU A 3 -16.50 13.23 4.72
CA LEU A 3 -15.26 13.92 4.32
C LEU A 3 -15.42 14.76 3.05
N ASP A 4 -16.45 14.53 2.23
CA ASP A 4 -16.64 15.21 0.94
C ASP A 4 -16.69 16.74 1.08
N ARG A 5 -17.25 17.21 2.19
CA ARG A 5 -17.34 18.66 2.49
C ARG A 5 -16.00 19.35 2.78
N TYR A 6 -14.95 18.57 2.98
CA TYR A 6 -13.59 19.08 3.23
C TYR A 6 -12.63 18.76 2.08
N ALA A 7 -13.04 17.88 1.16
CA ALA A 7 -12.23 17.44 0.06
C ALA A 7 -12.27 18.46 -1.09
N THR A 8 -11.13 18.72 -1.70
CA THR A 8 -11.05 19.44 -2.97
C THR A 8 -11.64 18.60 -4.11
N HIS A 9 -11.36 17.29 -4.09
CA HIS A 9 -11.91 16.30 -5.02
C HIS A 9 -12.44 15.10 -4.25
N SER A 10 -13.58 14.58 -4.65
CA SER A 10 -14.16 13.33 -4.13
C SER A 10 -14.37 12.37 -5.29
N LEU A 11 -13.55 11.31 -5.34
CA LEU A 11 -13.57 10.36 -6.44
C LEU A 11 -14.36 9.11 -6.03
N ASN A 12 -15.61 9.03 -6.46
CA ASN A 12 -16.45 7.85 -6.25
C ASN A 12 -16.28 6.89 -7.43
N PHE A 13 -15.17 6.19 -7.47
CA PHE A 13 -14.83 5.28 -8.55
C PHE A 13 -15.49 3.90 -8.41
N THR A 14 -15.52 3.14 -9.49
CA THR A 14 -16.07 1.79 -9.54
C THR A 14 -15.32 0.86 -8.59
N PRO A 15 -15.99 0.14 -7.66
CA PRO A 15 -15.34 -0.80 -6.77
C PRO A 15 -14.49 -1.82 -7.51
N GLY A 16 -13.24 -2.06 -7.03
CA GLY A 16 -12.30 -2.98 -7.64
C GLY A 16 -11.48 -2.40 -8.80
N SER A 17 -11.65 -1.13 -9.14
CA SER A 17 -10.87 -0.43 -10.18
C SER A 17 -9.74 0.45 -9.62
N ASP A 18 -9.35 0.22 -8.39
CA ASP A 18 -8.30 0.98 -7.68
C ASP A 18 -7.00 1.04 -8.47
N VAL A 19 -6.51 -0.11 -8.95
CA VAL A 19 -5.28 -0.20 -9.75
C VAL A 19 -5.40 0.63 -11.04
N ALA A 20 -6.56 0.61 -11.70
CA ALA A 20 -6.76 1.37 -12.93
C ALA A 20 -6.66 2.89 -12.67
N LEU A 21 -7.36 3.39 -11.64
CA LEU A 21 -7.31 4.78 -11.25
C LEU A 21 -5.90 5.22 -10.84
N LEU A 22 -5.25 4.44 -9.97
CA LEU A 22 -3.91 4.77 -9.46
C LEU A 22 -2.84 4.70 -10.54
N ASN A 23 -2.91 3.74 -11.47
CA ASN A 23 -2.01 3.67 -12.61
C ASN A 23 -2.23 4.84 -13.59
N ALA A 24 -3.47 5.31 -13.76
CA ALA A 24 -3.72 6.53 -14.55
C ALA A 24 -3.08 7.77 -13.90
N MET A 25 -3.14 7.90 -12.57
CA MET A 25 -2.45 8.97 -11.87
C MET A 25 -0.92 8.86 -12.01
N ILE A 26 -0.36 7.65 -11.89
CA ILE A 26 1.07 7.38 -12.12
C ILE A 26 1.47 7.75 -13.55
N ASN A 27 0.65 7.39 -14.55
CA ASN A 27 0.87 7.77 -15.95
C ASN A 27 0.96 9.29 -16.12
N VAL A 28 0.03 10.06 -15.53
CA VAL A 28 0.06 11.52 -15.58
C VAL A 28 1.34 12.08 -14.97
N ILE A 29 1.70 11.62 -13.76
CA ILE A 29 2.90 12.08 -13.06
C ILE A 29 4.16 11.83 -13.89
N ILE A 30 4.26 10.67 -14.54
CA ILE A 30 5.43 10.31 -15.34
C ILE A 30 5.41 11.06 -16.69
N SER A 31 4.28 11.11 -17.38
CA SER A 31 4.19 11.71 -18.72
C SER A 31 4.33 13.23 -18.71
N GLU A 32 3.90 13.88 -17.64
CA GLU A 32 4.04 15.33 -17.43
C GLU A 32 5.32 15.70 -16.65
N GLU A 33 6.21 14.72 -16.36
CA GLU A 33 7.47 14.90 -15.66
C GLU A 33 7.33 15.54 -14.27
N LEU A 34 6.22 15.26 -13.57
CA LEU A 34 5.91 15.80 -12.25
C LEU A 34 6.57 15.03 -11.09
N TYR A 35 7.36 14.00 -11.38
CA TYR A 35 8.05 13.19 -10.37
C TYR A 35 9.33 13.87 -9.88
N ASP A 36 9.76 13.57 -8.67
CA ASP A 36 11.04 14.00 -8.12
C ASP A 36 12.18 13.14 -8.72
N ALA A 37 12.80 13.67 -9.79
CA ALA A 37 13.85 12.95 -10.53
C ALA A 37 15.08 12.63 -9.67
N ALA A 38 15.44 13.47 -8.70
CA ALA A 38 16.55 13.23 -7.81
C ALA A 38 16.24 12.10 -6.83
N TYR A 39 15.07 12.15 -6.20
CA TYR A 39 14.61 11.12 -5.29
C TYR A 39 14.46 9.77 -5.99
N VAL A 40 13.85 9.75 -7.17
CA VAL A 40 13.67 8.52 -7.97
C VAL A 40 15.01 7.88 -8.29
N ARG A 41 15.99 8.66 -8.76
CA ARG A 41 17.34 8.17 -9.10
C ARG A 41 18.08 7.62 -7.89
N ASP A 42 18.01 8.31 -6.74
CA ASP A 42 18.88 8.05 -5.59
C ASP A 42 18.27 7.04 -4.60
N HIS A 43 16.94 6.85 -4.61
CA HIS A 43 16.23 6.09 -3.59
C HIS A 43 15.26 5.02 -4.14
N THR A 44 15.19 4.82 -5.46
CA THR A 44 14.27 3.83 -6.03
C THR A 44 14.94 2.95 -7.09
N GLU A 45 14.30 1.83 -7.37
CA GLU A 45 14.61 0.92 -8.46
C GLU A 45 13.37 0.67 -9.33
N GLY A 46 13.56 0.21 -10.57
CA GLY A 46 12.46 -0.20 -11.44
C GLY A 46 11.66 0.94 -12.08
N PHE A 47 12.17 2.18 -12.09
CA PHE A 47 11.47 3.32 -12.70
C PHE A 47 11.17 3.13 -14.20
N SER A 48 12.14 2.58 -14.95
CA SER A 48 11.97 2.35 -16.38
C SER A 48 10.86 1.35 -16.68
N GLU A 49 10.80 0.27 -15.91
CA GLU A 49 9.75 -0.75 -16.02
C GLU A 49 8.38 -0.19 -15.62
N LEU A 50 8.32 0.63 -14.58
CA LEU A 50 7.08 1.30 -14.17
C LEU A 50 6.59 2.23 -15.30
N LYS A 51 7.47 3.05 -15.86
CA LYS A 51 7.16 3.95 -16.97
C LYS A 51 6.64 3.20 -18.19
N GLU A 52 7.27 2.09 -18.56
CA GLU A 52 6.84 1.24 -19.66
C GLU A 52 5.45 0.64 -19.40
N ARG A 53 5.27 0.01 -18.22
CA ARG A 53 4.01 -0.64 -17.84
C ARG A 53 2.84 0.32 -17.75
N THR A 54 3.06 1.55 -17.31
CA THR A 54 2.01 2.54 -17.16
C THR A 54 1.79 3.40 -18.41
N SER A 55 2.59 3.24 -19.46
CA SER A 55 2.49 4.04 -20.70
C SER A 55 1.13 3.99 -21.37
N SER A 56 0.44 2.86 -21.32
CA SER A 56 -0.90 2.65 -21.89
C SER A 56 -2.04 2.94 -20.92
N THR A 57 -1.77 3.18 -19.65
CA THR A 57 -2.80 3.44 -18.63
C THR A 57 -3.14 4.93 -18.53
N THR A 58 -3.38 5.56 -19.67
CA THR A 58 -3.75 6.98 -19.72
C THR A 58 -5.10 7.23 -19.02
N PRO A 59 -5.36 8.47 -18.56
CA PRO A 59 -6.67 8.81 -18.00
C PRO A 59 -7.84 8.43 -18.92
N GLU A 60 -7.71 8.63 -20.24
CA GLU A 60 -8.74 8.26 -21.22
C GLU A 60 -8.96 6.76 -21.30
N ALA A 61 -7.90 5.96 -21.23
CA ALA A 61 -7.99 4.51 -21.28
C ALA A 61 -8.59 3.93 -19.98
N MET A 62 -8.32 4.55 -18.83
CA MET A 62 -8.76 4.08 -17.53
C MET A 62 -10.12 4.64 -17.09
N SER A 63 -10.53 5.78 -17.60
CA SER A 63 -11.82 6.42 -17.30
C SER A 63 -13.03 5.47 -17.46
N PRO A 64 -13.17 4.71 -18.55
CA PRO A 64 -14.28 3.77 -18.69
C PRO A 64 -14.28 2.63 -17.65
N ILE A 65 -13.11 2.32 -17.07
CA ILE A 65 -12.92 1.24 -16.08
C ILE A 65 -13.26 1.76 -14.69
N CYS A 66 -12.69 2.91 -14.31
CA CYS A 66 -12.85 3.46 -12.97
C CYS A 66 -14.06 4.39 -12.81
N GLY A 67 -14.65 4.86 -13.90
CA GLY A 67 -15.82 5.74 -13.86
C GLY A 67 -15.50 7.18 -13.46
N ILE A 68 -14.22 7.58 -13.53
CA ILE A 68 -13.78 8.95 -13.22
C ILE A 68 -13.38 9.65 -14.52
N GLU A 69 -13.84 10.88 -14.70
CA GLU A 69 -13.51 11.69 -15.87
C GLU A 69 -11.99 11.92 -15.99
N PRO A 70 -11.42 11.84 -17.22
CA PRO A 70 -9.98 11.94 -17.43
C PRO A 70 -9.36 13.21 -16.85
N GLU A 71 -10.03 14.35 -16.97
CA GLU A 71 -9.51 15.63 -16.46
C GLU A 71 -9.48 15.66 -14.94
N ILE A 72 -10.44 15.02 -14.26
CA ILE A 72 -10.43 14.89 -12.79
C ILE A 72 -9.23 14.04 -12.34
N ILE A 73 -8.92 12.95 -13.06
CA ILE A 73 -7.75 12.13 -12.78
C ILE A 73 -6.47 12.96 -12.90
N ARG A 74 -6.35 13.78 -13.94
CA ARG A 74 -5.20 14.69 -14.14
C ARG A 74 -5.09 15.71 -13.02
N ASP A 75 -6.18 16.37 -12.68
CA ASP A 75 -6.19 17.40 -11.65
C ASP A 75 -5.76 16.84 -10.29
N VAL A 76 -6.26 15.66 -9.93
CA VAL A 76 -5.86 14.99 -8.68
C VAL A 76 -4.40 14.55 -8.71
N ALA A 77 -3.93 13.99 -9.84
CA ALA A 77 -2.53 13.58 -9.98
C ALA A 77 -1.57 14.77 -9.90
N ARG A 78 -1.89 15.87 -10.60
CA ARG A 78 -1.12 17.13 -10.55
C ARG A 78 -1.13 17.75 -9.16
N GLY A 79 -2.31 17.82 -8.52
CA GLY A 79 -2.45 18.33 -7.17
C GLY A 79 -1.64 17.55 -6.15
N TYR A 80 -1.63 16.22 -6.26
CA TYR A 80 -0.83 15.35 -5.41
C TYR A 80 0.68 15.55 -5.65
N ALA A 81 1.11 15.58 -6.91
CA ALA A 81 2.53 15.69 -7.27
C ALA A 81 3.12 17.07 -6.99
N SER A 82 2.32 18.14 -7.10
CA SER A 82 2.77 19.52 -6.86
C SER A 82 2.76 19.95 -5.40
N ALA A 83 2.20 19.13 -4.51
CA ALA A 83 2.16 19.43 -3.08
C ALA A 83 3.57 19.44 -2.47
N GLU A 84 3.86 20.40 -1.60
CA GLU A 84 5.14 20.45 -0.87
C GLU A 84 5.37 19.18 -0.01
N GLY A 85 4.31 18.62 0.54
CA GLY A 85 4.30 17.32 1.21
C GLY A 85 2.90 16.70 1.11
N ALA A 86 2.84 15.40 0.86
CA ALA A 86 1.60 14.67 0.73
C ALA A 86 1.57 13.42 1.60
N MET A 87 0.43 13.14 2.21
CA MET A 87 0.17 11.94 2.99
C MET A 87 -0.87 11.08 2.30
N ILE A 88 -0.65 9.78 2.24
CA ILE A 88 -1.65 8.81 1.78
C ILE A 88 -2.12 8.01 2.98
N PHE A 89 -3.43 8.09 3.26
CA PHE A 89 -4.08 7.28 4.29
C PHE A 89 -4.97 6.24 3.63
N TRP A 90 -4.82 4.97 4.00
CA TRP A 90 -5.70 3.92 3.52
C TRP A 90 -5.95 2.86 4.59
N GLY A 91 -6.97 2.05 4.40
CA GLY A 91 -7.31 0.95 5.28
C GLY A 91 -7.73 -0.28 4.48
N MET A 92 -8.62 -1.06 5.06
CA MET A 92 -9.09 -2.31 4.48
C MET A 92 -9.82 -2.14 3.14
N GLY A 93 -10.38 -0.97 2.85
CA GLY A 93 -10.98 -0.66 1.55
C GLY A 93 -10.01 -0.73 0.38
N ILE A 94 -8.71 -0.55 0.62
CA ILE A 94 -7.64 -0.76 -0.37
C ILE A 94 -7.07 -2.18 -0.30
N SER A 95 -6.79 -2.68 0.91
CA SER A 95 -6.00 -3.89 1.10
C SER A 95 -6.80 -5.19 1.09
N GLN A 96 -8.09 -5.17 1.44
CA GLN A 96 -8.95 -6.36 1.46
C GLN A 96 -9.70 -6.58 0.13
N HIS A 97 -8.95 -6.59 -0.95
CA HIS A 97 -9.40 -6.91 -2.28
C HIS A 97 -8.59 -8.09 -2.86
N THR A 98 -9.10 -8.73 -3.90
CA THR A 98 -8.34 -9.74 -4.67
C THR A 98 -7.00 -9.19 -5.13
N HIS A 99 -6.93 -7.89 -5.45
CA HIS A 99 -5.72 -7.16 -5.87
C HIS A 99 -5.20 -6.20 -4.79
N GLY A 100 -5.47 -6.46 -3.51
CA GLY A 100 -5.11 -5.56 -2.40
C GLY A 100 -3.61 -5.27 -2.30
N THR A 101 -2.77 -6.24 -2.61
CA THR A 101 -1.31 -6.05 -2.68
C THR A 101 -0.93 -5.08 -3.80
N ASP A 102 -1.54 -5.20 -4.98
CA ASP A 102 -1.27 -4.32 -6.11
C ASP A 102 -1.80 -2.90 -5.87
N ASN A 103 -2.98 -2.77 -5.25
CA ASN A 103 -3.50 -1.49 -4.78
C ASN A 103 -2.47 -0.78 -3.88
N SER A 104 -1.94 -1.48 -2.87
CA SER A 104 -0.93 -0.93 -1.95
C SER A 104 0.37 -0.57 -2.67
N ARG A 105 0.82 -1.39 -3.62
CA ARG A 105 2.00 -1.10 -4.46
C ARG A 105 1.83 0.17 -5.28
N CYS A 106 0.65 0.40 -5.85
CA CYS A 106 0.36 1.65 -6.58
C CYS A 106 0.47 2.87 -5.66
N LEU A 107 -0.05 2.81 -4.43
CA LEU A 107 0.09 3.89 -3.45
C LEU A 107 1.55 4.14 -3.07
N ILE A 108 2.33 3.07 -2.87
CA ILE A 108 3.77 3.17 -2.62
C ILE A 108 4.48 3.83 -3.80
N SER A 109 4.17 3.41 -5.03
CA SER A 109 4.76 4.00 -6.24
C SER A 109 4.46 5.49 -6.37
N LEU A 110 3.24 5.93 -6.07
CA LEU A 110 2.88 7.36 -6.05
C LEU A 110 3.74 8.15 -5.05
N ALA A 111 3.91 7.64 -3.83
CA ALA A 111 4.70 8.31 -2.81
C ALA A 111 6.20 8.35 -3.15
N LEU A 112 6.73 7.27 -3.73
CA LEU A 112 8.13 7.20 -4.16
C LEU A 112 8.40 8.13 -5.36
N LEU A 113 7.51 8.16 -6.36
CA LEU A 113 7.65 9.05 -7.51
C LEU A 113 7.74 10.52 -7.10
N THR A 114 7.03 10.91 -6.07
CA THR A 114 6.93 12.32 -5.64
C THR A 114 7.81 12.67 -4.43
N GLY A 115 8.72 11.76 -4.02
CA GLY A 115 9.64 11.99 -2.91
C GLY A 115 8.94 12.14 -1.55
N ASN A 116 7.75 11.55 -1.38
CA ASN A 116 6.95 11.69 -0.17
C ASN A 116 7.21 10.58 0.88
N VAL A 117 8.37 9.94 0.85
CA VAL A 117 8.81 8.96 1.86
C VAL A 117 10.04 9.48 2.58
N GLY A 118 10.03 9.46 3.90
CA GLY A 118 11.12 9.97 4.74
C GLY A 118 11.20 11.49 4.85
N LYS A 119 10.17 12.21 4.44
CA LYS A 119 10.06 13.67 4.47
C LYS A 119 9.08 14.11 5.57
N PRO A 120 9.40 15.12 6.39
CA PRO A 120 8.47 15.62 7.39
C PRO A 120 7.13 16.07 6.79
N GLY A 121 6.02 15.69 7.42
CA GLY A 121 4.68 16.04 6.96
C GLY A 121 4.20 15.27 5.72
N SER A 122 4.86 14.19 5.36
CA SER A 122 4.45 13.34 4.23
C SER A 122 4.52 11.85 4.58
N GLY A 123 4.09 10.98 3.68
CA GLY A 123 4.31 9.54 3.80
C GLY A 123 3.08 8.67 3.56
N LEU A 124 3.28 7.42 3.87
CA LEU A 124 2.35 6.30 3.68
C LEU A 124 1.81 5.85 5.03
N HIS A 125 0.49 5.90 5.20
CA HIS A 125 -0.16 5.65 6.49
C HIS A 125 -1.28 4.60 6.36
N PRO A 126 -0.94 3.29 6.41
CA PRO A 126 -1.95 2.25 6.47
C PRO A 126 -2.66 2.29 7.83
N LEU A 127 -3.94 2.65 7.82
CA LEU A 127 -4.77 2.69 9.02
C LEU A 127 -5.28 1.28 9.33
N ARG A 128 -4.95 0.77 10.50
CA ARG A 128 -5.38 -0.55 10.95
C ARG A 128 -6.83 -0.50 11.43
N GLY A 129 -7.58 -1.59 11.23
CA GLY A 129 -8.97 -1.70 11.70
C GLY A 129 -9.08 -2.04 13.18
N GLN A 130 -8.22 -2.95 13.66
CA GLN A 130 -8.22 -3.41 15.05
C GLN A 130 -7.30 -2.56 15.92
N ASN A 131 -7.63 -2.48 17.22
CA ASN A 131 -6.81 -1.79 18.18
C ASN A 131 -5.46 -2.50 18.33
N ASN A 132 -4.38 -1.74 18.16
CA ASN A 132 -3.01 -2.21 18.32
C ASN A 132 -2.69 -3.52 17.58
N VAL A 133 -3.24 -3.72 16.38
CA VAL A 133 -2.97 -4.93 15.58
C VAL A 133 -1.47 -5.08 15.27
N GLN A 134 -0.75 -3.99 15.12
CA GLN A 134 0.70 -4.01 14.93
C GLN A 134 1.39 -4.62 16.14
N GLY A 135 1.12 -4.11 17.35
CA GLY A 135 1.72 -4.64 18.57
C GLY A 135 1.30 -6.09 18.85
N ALA A 136 0.08 -6.47 18.52
CA ALA A 136 -0.35 -7.87 18.60
C ALA A 136 0.48 -8.77 17.66
N SER A 137 0.74 -8.31 16.44
CA SER A 137 1.59 -9.05 15.49
C SER A 137 3.04 -9.13 15.95
N ASP A 138 3.59 -8.03 16.45
CA ASP A 138 4.97 -7.95 16.97
C ASP A 138 5.15 -8.88 18.20
N ALA A 139 4.10 -9.05 19.01
CA ALA A 139 4.06 -9.93 20.15
C ALA A 139 3.83 -11.42 19.80
N GLY A 140 3.73 -11.77 18.54
CA GLY A 140 3.57 -13.16 18.08
C GLY A 140 2.13 -13.69 18.14
N LEU A 141 1.11 -12.83 18.17
CA LEU A 141 -0.29 -13.25 18.08
C LEU A 141 -0.70 -13.53 16.63
N ILE A 142 0.16 -14.22 15.91
CA ILE A 142 -0.04 -14.69 14.52
C ILE A 142 0.27 -16.20 14.48
N PRO A 143 -0.56 -17.03 13.83
CA PRO A 143 -0.43 -18.48 13.88
C PRO A 143 0.91 -19.06 13.44
N MET A 144 1.68 -18.34 12.61
CA MET A 144 2.92 -18.81 12.00
C MET A 144 4.19 -18.20 12.57
N PHE A 145 4.07 -17.25 13.54
CA PHE A 145 5.23 -16.53 14.07
C PHE A 145 5.24 -16.47 15.60
N PHE A 146 6.42 -16.61 16.17
CA PHE A 146 6.74 -16.12 17.51
C PHE A 146 6.86 -14.59 17.54
N PRO A 147 7.06 -13.96 18.71
CA PRO A 147 7.39 -12.54 18.78
C PRO A 147 8.51 -12.15 17.80
N ASP A 148 8.50 -10.89 17.36
CA ASP A 148 9.45 -10.35 16.38
C ASP A 148 9.44 -11.10 15.03
N TYR A 149 8.27 -11.58 14.62
CA TYR A 149 8.05 -12.30 13.34
C TYR A 149 8.97 -13.50 13.11
N GLN A 150 9.41 -14.16 14.17
CA GLN A 150 10.27 -15.32 14.08
C GLN A 150 9.46 -16.58 13.70
N PRO A 151 9.82 -17.33 12.63
CA PRO A 151 9.03 -18.45 12.15
C PRO A 151 8.90 -19.59 13.16
N VAL A 152 7.68 -20.07 13.43
CA VAL A 152 7.41 -21.21 14.32
C VAL A 152 8.05 -22.52 13.80
N GLY A 153 8.10 -22.70 12.49
CA GLY A 153 8.65 -23.91 11.87
C GLY A 153 10.17 -23.99 11.83
N ASP A 154 10.88 -22.98 12.34
CA ASP A 154 12.34 -22.97 12.42
C ASP A 154 12.79 -23.59 13.76
N ASP A 155 13.56 -24.69 13.70
CA ASP A 155 13.96 -25.46 14.88
C ASP A 155 14.88 -24.68 15.82
N ASP A 156 15.80 -23.87 15.29
CA ASP A 156 16.75 -23.09 16.08
C ASP A 156 16.01 -21.93 16.79
N ILE A 157 15.09 -21.29 16.11
CA ILE A 157 14.24 -20.25 16.67
C ILE A 157 13.34 -20.84 17.75
N ARG A 158 12.71 -21.98 17.49
CA ARG A 158 11.86 -22.66 18.47
C ARG A 158 12.65 -23.03 19.73
N ALA A 159 13.84 -23.62 19.59
CA ALA A 159 14.70 -23.97 20.71
C ALA A 159 15.05 -22.76 21.59
N LYS A 160 15.30 -21.60 20.97
CA LYS A 160 15.53 -20.34 21.67
C LYS A 160 14.32 -19.91 22.52
N TYR A 161 13.10 -20.01 21.97
CA TYR A 161 11.88 -19.66 22.72
C TYR A 161 11.52 -20.72 23.77
N GLU A 162 11.81 -22.01 23.54
CA GLU A 162 11.66 -23.07 24.53
C GLU A 162 12.56 -22.83 25.75
N GLU A 163 13.80 -22.43 25.51
CA GLU A 163 14.73 -22.05 26.59
C GLU A 163 14.23 -20.80 27.33
N LEU A 164 13.83 -19.76 26.61
CA LEU A 164 13.38 -18.49 27.17
C LEU A 164 12.12 -18.66 28.04
N TRP A 165 11.18 -19.49 27.60
CA TRP A 165 9.89 -19.68 28.27
C TRP A 165 9.86 -20.90 29.18
N GLY A 166 10.92 -21.71 29.18
CA GLY A 166 11.04 -22.90 30.05
C GLY A 166 10.00 -24.00 29.75
N THR A 167 9.53 -24.08 28.52
CA THR A 167 8.49 -25.04 28.11
C THR A 167 8.71 -25.53 26.68
N ARG A 168 8.24 -26.74 26.38
CA ARG A 168 8.23 -27.26 25.02
C ARG A 168 7.13 -26.59 24.19
N LEU A 169 7.45 -26.27 22.93
CA LEU A 169 6.56 -25.63 21.98
C LEU A 169 6.21 -26.59 20.85
N ASP A 170 5.00 -26.44 20.29
CA ASP A 170 4.59 -27.18 19.11
C ASP A 170 5.41 -26.73 17.90
N PRO A 171 6.01 -27.66 17.12
CA PRO A 171 6.75 -27.32 15.91
C PRO A 171 5.86 -26.89 14.74
N ASN A 172 4.57 -27.12 14.83
CA ASN A 172 3.63 -26.80 13.77
C ASN A 172 3.09 -25.38 13.93
N LYS A 173 2.93 -24.69 12.80
CA LYS A 173 2.20 -23.41 12.79
C LYS A 173 0.75 -23.63 13.25
N GLY A 174 0.16 -22.63 13.92
CA GLY A 174 -1.26 -22.60 14.20
C GLY A 174 -2.09 -22.40 12.92
N MET A 175 -3.40 -22.59 13.05
CA MET A 175 -4.35 -22.45 11.94
C MET A 175 -4.71 -20.98 11.69
N THR A 176 -4.80 -20.60 10.43
CA THR A 176 -5.40 -19.32 10.00
C THR A 176 -6.92 -19.37 10.14
N VAL A 177 -7.58 -18.21 10.11
CA VAL A 177 -9.05 -18.16 10.18
C VAL A 177 -9.73 -18.96 9.06
N VAL A 178 -9.14 -19.01 7.87
CA VAL A 178 -9.64 -19.83 6.77
C VAL A 178 -9.51 -21.31 7.08
N GLU A 179 -8.33 -21.74 7.54
CA GLU A 179 -8.09 -23.15 7.93
C GLU A 179 -8.94 -23.63 9.12
N ILE A 180 -9.44 -22.71 9.96
CA ILE A 180 -10.35 -23.05 11.07
C ILE A 180 -11.78 -23.24 10.57
N THR A 181 -12.17 -22.59 9.45
CA THR A 181 -13.53 -22.60 8.94
C THR A 181 -13.78 -23.63 7.86
N ASP A 182 -12.75 -24.21 7.29
CA ASP A 182 -12.79 -25.34 6.32
C ASP A 182 -12.89 -26.70 7.04
#